data_3a96bc7b76535700d7fd709d02abe475
#
_entry.id   3a96bc7b76535700d7fd709d02abe475
#
_cell.length_a   1.000
_cell.length_b   1.000
_cell.length_c   1.000
_cell.angle_alpha   90.00
_cell.angle_beta   90.00
_cell.angle_gamma   90.00
#
_symmetry.space_group_name_H-M   'P 1'
#
loop_
_entity.id
_entity.type
_entity.pdbx_description
1 polymer ?
#
loop_
_entity_poly.entity_id
_entity_poly.type
_entity_poly.pdbx_seq_one_letter_code
_entity_poly.pdbx_strand_id
1 'polypeptide(L)'
;MNANIATTATQSPLERDVASMIVTTLNLESVKPEEIDPAAPLFGAGLGLDSIDALELALEISKRYGFQLRSDDEDNRRIFASLSNLSTHIEKNRVK
;
A
#
# COMPACT_ATOMS: atom_id res chain seq x y z
N MET A 1 0.58 -7.59 -26.79
CA MET A 1 0.22 -7.53 -26.16
C MET A 1 -0.26 -7.39 -25.54
N ASN A 2 -0.71 -7.47 -25.50
CA ASN A 2 -1.20 -7.34 -24.78
C ASN A 2 -1.70 -7.39 -24.10
N ALA A 3 -1.88 -7.63 -24.01
CA ALA A 3 -2.47 -7.65 -23.37
C ALA A 3 -2.83 -7.50 -22.58
N ASN A 4 -2.90 -7.28 -22.28
CA ASN A 4 -3.34 -7.22 -21.42
C ASN A 4 -3.91 -6.97 -20.96
N ILE A 5 -4.08 -6.99 -20.99
CA ILE A 5 -4.66 -6.76 -20.54
C ILE A 5 -5.51 -6.62 -19.91
N ALA A 6 -5.78 -6.79 -20.40
CA ALA A 6 -6.96 -6.54 -19.78
C ALA A 6 -7.20 -6.56 -18.37
N THR A 7 -6.38 -6.45 -17.67
CA THR A 7 -6.62 -6.45 -16.26
C THR A 7 -7.11 -5.14 -15.80
N THR A 8 -8.14 -5.16 -15.02
CA THR A 8 -8.72 -3.98 -14.48
C THR A 8 -7.83 -3.32 -13.45
N ALA A 9 -7.04 -4.10 -12.77
CA ALA A 9 -6.24 -3.58 -11.66
C ALA A 9 -4.79 -3.39 -12.10
N THR A 10 -4.56 -2.37 -12.91
CA THR A 10 -3.21 -2.07 -13.38
C THR A 10 -2.47 -1.27 -12.34
N GLN A 11 -1.43 -1.84 -11.79
CA GLN A 11 -0.60 -1.18 -10.79
C GLN A 11 0.55 -0.45 -11.46
N SER A 12 0.87 0.77 -10.98
CA SER A 12 2.08 1.44 -11.38
C SER A 12 3.29 0.71 -10.78
N PRO A 13 4.52 0.98 -11.27
CA PRO A 13 5.71 0.35 -10.68
C PRO A 13 5.80 0.57 -9.17
N LEU A 14 5.52 1.79 -8.70
CA LEU A 14 5.56 2.07 -7.27
C LEU A 14 4.45 1.33 -6.53
N GLU A 15 3.24 1.30 -7.10
CA GLU A 15 2.14 0.58 -6.48
C GLU A 15 2.48 -0.90 -6.34
N ARG A 16 3.16 -1.47 -7.32
CA ARG A 16 3.57 -2.87 -7.25
C ARG A 16 4.59 -3.08 -6.13
N ASP A 17 5.55 -2.17 -6.00
CA ASP A 17 6.54 -2.25 -4.94
C ASP A 17 5.89 -2.13 -3.56
N VAL A 18 4.97 -1.19 -3.42
CA VAL A 18 4.26 -0.98 -2.16
C VAL A 18 3.38 -2.19 -1.85
N ALA A 19 2.71 -2.75 -2.85
CA ALA A 19 1.90 -3.94 -2.66
C ALA A 19 2.75 -5.11 -2.18
N SER A 20 3.91 -5.32 -2.77
CA SER A 20 4.82 -6.36 -2.33
C SER A 20 5.26 -6.14 -0.89
N MET A 21 5.54 -4.89 -0.54
CA MET A 21 5.93 -4.56 0.82
C MET A 21 4.81 -4.88 1.80
N ILE A 22 3.57 -4.55 1.45
CA ILE A 22 2.42 -4.82 2.32
C ILE A 22 2.30 -6.33 2.57
N VAL A 23 2.32 -7.10 1.51
CA VAL A 23 2.17 -8.56 1.63
C VAL A 23 3.30 -9.15 2.46
N THR A 24 4.53 -8.70 2.23
CA THR A 24 5.69 -9.22 2.95
C THR A 24 5.70 -8.79 4.41
N THR A 25 5.46 -7.50 4.66
CA THR A 25 5.54 -6.95 6.01
C THR A 25 4.46 -7.55 6.91
N LEU A 26 3.26 -7.72 6.37
CA LEU A 26 2.13 -8.24 7.15
C LEU A 26 1.96 -9.75 6.99
N ASN A 27 2.82 -10.38 6.20
CA ASN A 27 2.79 -11.83 6.01
C ASN A 27 1.41 -12.32 5.54
N LEU A 28 0.89 -11.71 4.49
CA LEU A 28 -0.42 -12.03 3.96
C LEU A 28 -0.32 -13.22 2.99
N GLU A 29 -0.57 -14.42 3.50
CA GLU A 29 -0.31 -15.63 2.74
C GLU A 29 -1.30 -15.88 1.61
N SER A 30 -2.52 -15.39 1.75
CA SER A 30 -3.55 -15.65 0.76
C SER A 30 -3.73 -14.51 -0.24
N VAL A 31 -2.88 -13.50 -0.18
CA VAL A 31 -2.96 -12.33 -1.07
C VAL A 31 -1.67 -12.21 -1.86
N LYS A 32 -1.80 -12.12 -3.18
CA LYS A 32 -0.65 -11.85 -4.04
C LYS A 32 -0.55 -10.36 -4.29
N PRO A 33 0.67 -9.79 -4.29
CA PRO A 33 0.81 -8.34 -4.50
C PRO A 33 0.11 -7.85 -5.77
N GLU A 34 0.21 -8.60 -6.85
CA GLU A 34 -0.38 -8.19 -8.12
C GLU A 34 -1.90 -8.24 -8.11
N GLU A 35 -2.50 -8.87 -7.10
CA GLU A 35 -3.95 -8.96 -7.00
C GLU A 35 -4.56 -7.79 -6.25
N ILE A 36 -3.76 -6.93 -5.66
CA ILE A 36 -4.28 -5.80 -4.90
C ILE A 36 -4.73 -4.72 -5.86
N ASP A 37 -6.04 -4.45 -5.85
CA ASP A 37 -6.61 -3.40 -6.68
C ASP A 37 -6.18 -2.05 -6.10
N PRO A 38 -5.51 -1.19 -6.90
CA PRO A 38 -5.04 0.11 -6.37
C PRO A 38 -6.15 0.98 -5.81
N ALA A 39 -7.37 0.84 -6.30
CA ALA A 39 -8.49 1.67 -5.86
C ALA A 39 -9.27 1.05 -4.70
N ALA A 40 -9.04 -0.22 -4.38
CA ALA A 40 -9.80 -0.90 -3.36
C ALA A 40 -9.34 -0.51 -1.96
N PRO A 41 -10.23 -0.53 -0.96
CA PRO A 41 -9.83 -0.22 0.40
C PRO A 41 -8.78 -1.20 0.92
N LEU A 42 -7.83 -0.68 1.70
CA LEU A 42 -6.85 -1.54 2.36
C LEU A 42 -7.39 -2.09 3.67
N PHE A 43 -8.20 -1.31 4.37
CA PHE A 43 -8.74 -1.69 5.67
C PHE A 43 -10.19 -2.10 5.56
N GLY A 44 -10.68 -2.77 6.60
CA GLY A 44 -12.08 -3.17 6.66
C GLY A 44 -12.43 -4.16 5.57
N ALA A 45 -13.33 -3.77 4.66
CA ALA A 45 -13.86 -4.68 3.65
C ALA A 45 -12.84 -5.09 2.59
N GLY A 46 -11.73 -4.35 2.45
CA GLY A 46 -10.71 -4.68 1.46
C GLY A 46 -9.82 -5.82 1.93
N LEU A 47 -8.59 -5.51 2.30
CA LEU A 47 -7.66 -6.53 2.80
C LEU A 47 -7.91 -6.91 4.26
N GLY A 48 -8.80 -6.19 4.94
CA GLY A 48 -9.10 -6.49 6.33
C GLY A 48 -8.04 -6.08 7.30
N LEU A 49 -7.23 -5.10 6.94
CA LEU A 49 -6.16 -4.63 7.83
C LEU A 49 -6.73 -3.82 8.99
N ASP A 50 -5.99 -3.76 10.08
CA ASP A 50 -6.40 -3.00 11.27
C ASP A 50 -5.32 -1.99 11.66
N SER A 51 -5.52 -1.31 12.81
CA SER A 51 -4.60 -0.26 13.22
C SER A 51 -3.20 -0.77 13.56
N ILE A 52 -3.08 -2.01 14.00
CA ILE A 52 -1.77 -2.59 14.25
C ILE A 52 -1.04 -2.80 12.93
N ASP A 53 -1.76 -3.26 11.91
CA ASP A 53 -1.19 -3.41 10.58
C ASP A 53 -0.73 -2.07 10.03
N ALA A 54 -1.53 -1.01 10.25
CA ALA A 54 -1.15 0.34 9.81
C ALA A 54 0.13 0.79 10.49
N LEU A 55 0.29 0.50 11.77
CA LEU A 55 1.50 0.86 12.50
C LEU A 55 2.71 0.14 11.90
N GLU A 56 2.59 -1.15 11.66
CA GLU A 56 3.68 -1.92 11.07
C GLU A 56 4.06 -1.39 9.69
N LEU A 57 3.06 -1.07 8.87
CA LEU A 57 3.32 -0.50 7.55
C LEU A 57 3.98 0.86 7.65
N ALA A 58 3.54 1.70 8.59
CA ALA A 58 4.12 3.02 8.76
C ALA A 58 5.61 2.93 9.11
N LEU A 59 5.97 1.99 9.98
CA LEU A 59 7.36 1.79 10.35
C LEU A 59 8.19 1.30 9.17
N GLU A 60 7.67 0.36 8.42
CA GLU A 60 8.40 -0.17 7.26
C GLU A 60 8.55 0.88 6.17
N ILE A 61 7.51 1.67 5.93
CA ILE A 61 7.56 2.74 4.93
C ILE A 61 8.61 3.77 5.31
N SER A 62 8.62 4.16 6.58
CA SER A 62 9.59 5.14 7.06
C SER A 62 11.03 4.64 6.85
N LYS A 63 11.25 3.38 7.13
CA LYS A 63 12.57 2.77 6.98
C LYS A 63 12.96 2.64 5.52
N ARG A 64 12.02 2.22 4.68
CA ARG A 64 12.31 1.90 3.28
C ARG A 64 12.43 3.16 2.42
N TYR A 65 11.60 4.15 2.67
CA TYR A 65 11.53 5.34 1.81
C TYR A 65 12.11 6.60 2.45
N GLY A 66 12.55 6.52 3.69
CA GLY A 66 13.36 7.56 4.31
C GLY A 66 12.63 8.79 4.78
N PHE A 67 11.30 8.76 4.89
CA PHE A 67 10.53 9.86 5.47
C PHE A 67 9.68 9.32 6.61
N GLN A 68 9.24 10.22 7.47
CA GLN A 68 8.47 9.78 8.63
C GLN A 68 6.98 9.72 8.32
N LEU A 69 6.40 8.55 8.51
CA LEU A 69 4.96 8.35 8.37
C LEU A 69 4.42 7.89 9.72
N ARG A 70 3.52 8.68 10.28
CA ARG A 70 3.02 8.44 11.63
C ARG A 70 1.65 7.79 11.56
N SER A 71 1.46 6.73 12.33
CA SER A 71 0.20 5.99 12.29
C SER A 71 -0.91 6.69 13.07
N ASP A 72 -0.60 7.71 13.85
CA ASP A 72 -1.60 8.44 14.65
C ASP A 72 -2.03 9.76 14.03
N ASP A 73 -1.62 10.03 12.79
CA ASP A 73 -2.01 11.24 12.08
C ASP A 73 -3.45 11.14 11.60
N GLU A 74 -4.21 12.23 11.70
CA GLU A 74 -5.59 12.25 11.25
C GLU A 74 -5.72 11.96 9.76
N ASP A 75 -4.70 12.33 8.99
CA ASP A 75 -4.70 12.10 7.55
C ASP A 75 -4.49 10.63 7.19
N ASN A 76 -4.16 9.79 8.15
CA ASN A 76 -3.86 8.38 7.86
C ASN A 76 -5.04 7.64 7.25
N ARG A 77 -6.27 8.01 7.59
CA ARG A 77 -7.42 7.39 6.96
C ARG A 77 -7.38 7.57 5.46
N ARG A 78 -7.01 8.77 5.02
CA ARG A 78 -6.92 9.06 3.60
C ARG A 78 -5.68 8.45 2.99
N ILE A 79 -4.56 8.55 3.69
CA ILE A 79 -3.28 8.03 3.20
C ILE A 79 -3.36 6.52 3.01
N PHE A 80 -3.93 5.80 3.96
CA PHE A 80 -4.04 4.36 3.92
C PHE A 80 -5.36 3.87 3.34
N ALA A 81 -6.15 4.74 2.71
CA ALA A 81 -7.46 4.35 2.20
C ALA A 81 -7.35 3.30 1.09
N SER A 82 -6.32 3.40 0.25
CA SER A 82 -6.12 2.47 -0.84
C SER A 82 -4.65 2.41 -1.18
N LEU A 83 -4.28 1.39 -1.97
CA LEU A 83 -2.90 1.28 -2.46
C LEU A 83 -2.52 2.52 -3.27
N SER A 84 -3.44 3.02 -4.08
CA SER A 84 -3.19 4.21 -4.88
C SER A 84 -2.90 5.42 -4.00
N ASN A 85 -3.71 5.66 -2.98
CA ASN A 85 -3.52 6.78 -2.08
C ASN A 85 -2.20 6.67 -1.32
N LEU A 86 -1.90 5.49 -0.82
CA LEU A 86 -0.66 5.26 -0.08
C LEU A 86 0.55 5.49 -0.98
N SER A 87 0.52 4.96 -2.18
CA SER A 87 1.63 5.11 -3.13
C SER A 87 1.84 6.57 -3.52
N THR A 88 0.76 7.31 -3.72
CA THR A 88 0.84 8.73 -4.04
C THR A 88 1.50 9.50 -2.90
N HIS A 89 1.13 9.19 -1.67
CA HIS A 89 1.72 9.84 -0.51
C HIS A 89 3.23 9.53 -0.42
N ILE A 90 3.60 8.28 -0.64
CA ILE A 90 5.00 7.87 -0.63
C ILE A 90 5.77 8.61 -1.71
N GLU A 91 5.22 8.69 -2.92
CA GLU A 91 5.90 9.33 -4.03
C GLU A 91 6.19 10.79 -3.74
N LYS A 92 5.27 11.48 -3.07
CA LYS A 92 5.45 12.89 -2.75
C LYS A 92 6.48 13.14 -1.66
N ASN A 93 6.70 12.18 -0.79
CA ASN A 93 7.49 12.40 0.43
C ASN A 93 8.79 11.62 0.49
N ARG A 94 8.96 10.62 -0.35
CA ARG A 94 10.14 9.75 -0.26
C ARG A 94 11.42 10.50 -0.55
N VAL A 95 12.49 10.11 0.16
CA VAL A 95 13.83 10.63 -0.07
C VAL A 95 14.78 9.53 -0.53
N LYS A 96 14.28 8.32 -0.66
CA LYS A 96 15.07 7.20 -1.17
C LYS A 96 14.40 6.55 -2.36
#